data_f024044cc4a9552881883188c04fb0f0
#
_entry.id   f024044cc4a9552881883188c04fb0f0
#
_cell.length_a   1.000
_cell.length_b   1.000
_cell.length_c   1.000
_cell.angle_alpha   90.00
_cell.angle_beta   90.00
_cell.angle_gamma   90.00
#
_symmetry.space_group_name_H-M   'P 1'
#
loop_
_entity.id
_entity.type
_entity.pdbx_description
1 polymer ?
#
loop_
_entity_poly.entity_id
_entity_poly.type
_entity_poly.pdbx_seq_one_letter_code
_entity_poly.pdbx_strand_id
1 'polypeptide(L)'
;TNAKVLILCEGRDSAGKGGVIKRITQRLDPRVARAVALPKPSDREMSQWYFQRYVPHLPAGGEMVLFDRSWYNRAGVERVMGFATEDEVEQFFQDVTEFERMLVRSGIILLKYWFSITDEEQQLRFLMRIHDPMKQWKLSPMDLEARVRWEQYTKAKEEICLLYTSDAADDELG
;
A
#
# COMPACT_ATOMS: atom_id res chain seq x y z
N THR A 1 -21.46 6.78 -13.59
CA THR A 1 -20.96 5.43 -13.97
C THR A 1 -21.07 4.53 -12.74
N ASN A 2 -21.38 3.25 -12.94
CA ASN A 2 -21.44 2.25 -11.86
C ASN A 2 -20.09 1.52 -11.67
N ALA A 3 -18.99 2.13 -12.11
CA ALA A 3 -17.65 1.57 -12.02
C ALA A 3 -17.21 1.44 -10.55
N LYS A 4 -16.54 0.34 -10.23
CA LYS A 4 -15.87 0.12 -8.94
C LYS A 4 -14.37 0.33 -9.16
N VAL A 5 -13.80 1.38 -8.56
CA VAL A 5 -12.38 1.70 -8.75
C VAL A 5 -11.62 1.53 -7.45
N LEU A 6 -10.58 0.73 -7.48
CA LEU A 6 -9.68 0.48 -6.36
C LEU A 6 -8.26 0.88 -6.73
N ILE A 7 -7.69 1.82 -5.98
CA ILE A 7 -6.35 2.34 -6.20
C ILE A 7 -5.48 1.99 -4.99
N LEU A 8 -4.40 1.24 -5.23
CA LEU A 8 -3.40 0.94 -4.21
C LEU A 8 -2.23 1.91 -4.36
N CYS A 9 -1.93 2.65 -3.31
CA CYS A 9 -0.80 3.58 -3.25
C CYS A 9 0.27 3.01 -2.32
N GLU A 10 1.28 2.41 -2.91
CA GLU A 10 2.40 1.79 -2.22
C GLU A 10 3.68 2.62 -2.35
N GLY A 11 4.70 2.28 -1.61
CA GLY A 11 6.01 2.92 -1.69
C GLY A 11 6.56 3.37 -0.35
N ARG A 12 7.77 3.90 -0.39
CA ARG A 12 8.54 4.28 0.80
C ARG A 12 7.91 5.43 1.58
N ASP A 13 8.30 5.53 2.84
CA ASP A 13 7.94 6.69 3.65
C ASP A 13 8.49 7.96 3.04
N SER A 14 7.75 9.05 3.18
CA SER A 14 8.05 10.35 2.57
C SER A 14 8.03 10.42 1.04
N ALA A 15 7.66 9.35 0.32
CA ALA A 15 7.59 9.36 -1.14
C ALA A 15 6.43 10.20 -1.73
N GLY A 16 5.55 10.75 -0.88
CA GLY A 16 4.50 11.67 -1.32
C GLY A 16 3.11 11.06 -1.49
N LYS A 17 2.91 9.79 -1.13
CA LYS A 17 1.62 9.09 -1.23
C LYS A 17 0.43 9.92 -0.72
N GLY A 18 0.47 10.33 0.55
CA GLY A 18 -0.62 11.10 1.16
C GLY A 18 -0.92 12.43 0.46
N GLY A 19 0.10 13.07 -0.12
CA GLY A 19 -0.08 14.29 -0.91
C GLY A 19 -0.84 14.05 -2.20
N VAL A 20 -0.54 12.96 -2.90
CA VAL A 20 -1.24 12.55 -4.13
C VAL A 20 -2.67 12.13 -3.81
N ILE A 21 -2.87 11.27 -2.82
CA ILE A 21 -4.20 10.84 -2.37
C ILE A 21 -5.07 12.05 -2.04
N LYS A 22 -4.55 13.00 -1.25
CA LYS A 22 -5.26 14.23 -0.92
C LYS A 22 -5.64 15.03 -2.16
N ARG A 23 -4.73 15.20 -3.13
CA ARG A 23 -5.00 15.93 -4.38
C ARG A 23 -6.07 15.29 -5.23
N ILE A 24 -6.13 13.96 -5.25
CA ILE A 24 -7.18 13.23 -5.97
C ILE A 24 -8.53 13.40 -5.25
N THR A 25 -8.57 13.15 -3.95
CA THR A 25 -9.84 13.09 -3.19
C THR A 25 -10.44 14.47 -2.91
N GLN A 26 -9.62 15.51 -2.76
CA GLN A 26 -10.10 16.86 -2.38
C GLN A 26 -11.06 17.50 -3.39
N ARG A 27 -11.08 17.03 -4.65
CA ARG A 27 -11.94 17.55 -5.73
C ARG A 27 -13.08 16.60 -6.08
N LEU A 28 -13.20 15.48 -5.38
CA LEU A 28 -14.22 14.47 -5.61
C LEU A 28 -15.24 14.49 -4.45
N ASP A 29 -16.46 14.06 -4.74
CA ASP A 29 -17.48 13.90 -3.70
C ASP A 29 -17.03 12.84 -2.68
N PRO A 30 -16.94 13.14 -1.37
CA PRO A 30 -16.55 12.18 -0.34
C PRO A 30 -17.44 10.94 -0.25
N ARG A 31 -18.66 11.02 -0.79
CA ARG A 31 -19.56 9.86 -0.90
C ARG A 31 -19.17 8.89 -1.99
N VAL A 32 -18.40 9.37 -2.97
CA VAL A 32 -17.96 8.60 -4.14
C VAL A 32 -16.50 8.18 -3.99
N ALA A 33 -15.63 9.07 -3.51
CA ALA A 33 -14.21 8.82 -3.39
C ALA A 33 -13.74 8.94 -1.93
N ARG A 34 -13.09 7.90 -1.42
CA ARG A 34 -12.54 7.89 -0.06
C ARG A 34 -11.13 7.31 -0.01
N ALA A 35 -10.33 7.84 0.90
CA ALA A 35 -9.03 7.28 1.25
C ALA A 35 -9.16 6.34 2.45
N VAL A 36 -8.45 5.23 2.40
CA VAL A 36 -8.38 4.23 3.47
C VAL A 36 -6.91 4.06 3.87
N ALA A 37 -6.61 4.34 5.14
CA ALA A 37 -5.32 4.08 5.77
C ALA A 37 -5.58 3.26 7.04
N LEU A 38 -5.34 1.95 6.97
CA LEU A 38 -5.59 1.07 8.10
C LEU A 38 -4.48 1.21 9.14
N PRO A 39 -4.83 1.27 10.45
CA PRO A 39 -3.85 1.29 11.53
C PRO A 39 -3.16 -0.08 11.65
N LYS A 40 -2.22 -0.18 12.58
CA LYS A 40 -1.65 -1.49 12.97
C LYS A 40 -2.78 -2.47 13.29
N PRO A 41 -2.71 -3.71 12.79
CA PRO A 41 -3.74 -4.71 13.09
C PRO A 41 -3.87 -4.98 14.61
N SER A 42 -5.10 -5.16 15.06
CA SER A 42 -5.40 -5.65 16.41
C SER A 42 -5.02 -7.13 16.53
N ASP A 43 -4.91 -7.63 17.78
CA ASP A 43 -4.63 -9.05 18.04
C ASP A 43 -5.67 -9.97 17.38
N ARG A 44 -6.93 -9.52 17.35
CA ARG A 44 -7.99 -10.24 16.65
C ARG A 44 -7.74 -10.29 15.14
N GLU A 45 -7.41 -9.17 14.52
CA GLU A 45 -7.13 -9.10 13.09
C GLU A 45 -5.89 -9.93 12.71
N MET A 46 -4.88 -9.99 13.57
CA MET A 46 -3.69 -10.82 13.35
C MET A 46 -4.01 -12.33 13.34
N SER A 47 -5.08 -12.75 14.02
CA SER A 47 -5.56 -14.15 14.03
C SER A 47 -6.55 -14.49 12.92
N GLN A 48 -6.98 -13.51 12.13
CA GLN A 48 -7.90 -13.69 11.01
C GLN A 48 -7.14 -13.98 9.70
N TRP A 49 -7.89 -14.40 8.68
CA TRP A 49 -7.37 -14.45 7.32
C TRP A 49 -6.79 -13.08 6.94
N TYR A 50 -5.59 -13.08 6.40
CA TYR A 50 -4.82 -11.85 6.21
C TYR A 50 -5.57 -10.74 5.46
N PHE A 51 -6.29 -11.08 4.38
CA PHE A 51 -7.02 -10.10 3.57
C PHE A 51 -8.31 -9.61 4.22
N GLN A 52 -8.81 -10.28 5.25
CA GLN A 52 -10.13 -10.02 5.83
C GLN A 52 -10.32 -8.57 6.29
N ARG A 53 -9.29 -7.96 6.86
CA ARG A 53 -9.35 -6.57 7.32
C ARG A 53 -9.49 -5.54 6.18
N TYR A 54 -9.10 -5.90 4.96
CA TYR A 54 -9.18 -5.04 3.79
C TYR A 54 -10.51 -5.16 3.06
N VAL A 55 -11.12 -6.32 3.07
CA VAL A 55 -12.35 -6.64 2.33
C VAL A 55 -13.51 -5.67 2.63
N PRO A 56 -13.80 -5.26 3.89
CA PRO A 56 -14.90 -4.32 4.18
C PRO A 56 -14.74 -2.94 3.54
N HIS A 57 -13.54 -2.60 3.09
CA HIS A 57 -13.22 -1.29 2.52
C HIS A 57 -13.24 -1.27 0.99
N LEU A 58 -13.47 -2.41 0.33
CA LEU A 58 -13.53 -2.50 -1.12
C LEU A 58 -14.68 -1.65 -1.70
N PRO A 59 -14.52 -1.14 -2.93
CA PRO A 59 -15.51 -0.25 -3.54
C PRO A 59 -16.80 -0.97 -3.90
N ALA A 60 -17.94 -0.32 -3.65
CA ALA A 60 -19.23 -0.65 -4.25
C ALA A 60 -19.38 0.03 -5.62
N GLY A 61 -20.47 -0.27 -6.32
CA GLY A 61 -20.78 0.35 -7.62
C GLY A 61 -20.82 1.89 -7.52
N GLY A 62 -20.05 2.55 -8.38
CA GLY A 62 -19.94 4.02 -8.40
C GLY A 62 -18.91 4.59 -7.40
N GLU A 63 -18.23 3.77 -6.63
CA GLU A 63 -17.23 4.21 -5.65
C GLU A 63 -15.79 4.10 -6.17
N MET A 64 -14.95 5.03 -5.70
CA MET A 64 -13.50 5.01 -5.83
C MET A 64 -12.86 4.93 -4.44
N VAL A 65 -12.04 3.92 -4.21
CA VAL A 65 -11.32 3.75 -2.94
C VAL A 65 -9.82 3.81 -3.20
N LEU A 66 -9.13 4.65 -2.43
CA LEU A 66 -7.68 4.79 -2.47
C LEU A 66 -7.09 4.24 -1.16
N PHE A 67 -6.32 3.18 -1.24
CA PHE A 67 -5.58 2.67 -0.09
C PHE A 67 -4.23 3.40 0.05
N ASP A 68 -3.99 4.06 1.18
CA ASP A 68 -2.65 4.49 1.59
C ASP A 68 -1.98 3.34 2.32
N ARG A 69 -1.20 2.56 1.59
CA ARG A 69 -0.75 1.20 1.91
C ARG A 69 -1.90 0.19 1.92
N SER A 70 -1.61 -1.01 1.51
CA SER A 70 -2.59 -2.08 1.36
C SER A 70 -2.07 -3.41 1.93
N TRP A 71 -2.62 -4.51 1.47
CA TRP A 71 -2.15 -5.85 1.78
C TRP A 71 -0.68 -6.10 1.40
N TYR A 72 -0.08 -5.31 0.52
CA TYR A 72 1.35 -5.38 0.24
C TYR A 72 2.24 -5.01 1.42
N ASN A 73 1.68 -4.51 2.52
CA ASN A 73 2.39 -4.37 3.80
C ASN A 73 3.04 -5.69 4.25
N ARG A 74 2.43 -6.85 3.95
CA ARG A 74 2.98 -8.17 4.30
C ARG A 74 4.35 -8.40 3.67
N ALA A 75 4.48 -8.12 2.36
CA ALA A 75 5.74 -8.26 1.64
C ALA A 75 6.70 -7.06 1.84
N GLY A 76 6.19 -5.94 2.31
CA GLY A 76 6.95 -4.71 2.56
C GLY A 76 7.34 -4.53 4.02
N VAL A 77 6.63 -3.64 4.71
CA VAL A 77 6.98 -3.22 6.08
C VAL A 77 6.94 -4.37 7.08
N GLU A 78 5.98 -5.28 6.98
CA GLU A 78 5.86 -6.38 7.94
C GLU A 78 7.03 -7.37 7.83
N ARG A 79 7.45 -7.70 6.61
CA ARG A 79 8.62 -8.52 6.35
C ARG A 79 9.90 -7.86 6.82
N VAL A 80 10.15 -6.62 6.40
CA VAL A 80 11.38 -5.87 6.69
C VAL A 80 11.56 -5.65 8.18
N MET A 81 10.48 -5.40 8.92
CA MET A 81 10.49 -5.18 10.37
C MET A 81 10.41 -6.48 11.19
N GLY A 82 10.28 -7.63 10.54
CA GLY A 82 10.16 -8.91 11.22
C GLY A 82 8.81 -9.11 11.94
N PHE A 83 7.76 -8.42 11.48
CA PHE A 83 6.39 -8.61 12.01
C PHE A 83 5.68 -9.78 11.34
N ALA A 84 6.15 -10.22 10.18
CA ALA A 84 5.72 -11.40 9.47
C ALA A 84 6.88 -12.39 9.35
N THR A 85 6.57 -13.69 9.44
CA THR A 85 7.52 -14.77 9.16
C THR A 85 7.75 -14.90 7.66
N GLU A 86 8.85 -15.55 7.25
CA GLU A 86 9.09 -15.81 5.82
C GLU A 86 8.00 -16.71 5.22
N ASP A 87 7.49 -17.70 5.98
CA ASP A 87 6.39 -18.57 5.54
C ASP A 87 5.10 -17.76 5.27
N GLU A 88 4.78 -16.78 6.13
CA GLU A 88 3.64 -15.89 5.93
C GLU A 88 3.81 -14.98 4.70
N VAL A 89 5.03 -14.54 4.42
CA VAL A 89 5.35 -13.75 3.24
C VAL A 89 5.25 -14.60 1.97
N GLU A 90 5.78 -15.82 1.99
CA GLU A 90 5.68 -16.75 0.86
C GLU A 90 4.22 -17.09 0.57
N GLN A 91 3.43 -17.40 1.60
CA GLN A 91 2.01 -17.65 1.47
C GLN A 91 1.28 -16.44 0.88
N PHE A 92 1.63 -15.23 1.33
CA PHE A 92 1.07 -13.99 0.78
C PHE A 92 1.33 -13.86 -0.73
N PHE A 93 2.55 -14.15 -1.20
CA PHE A 93 2.88 -14.06 -2.62
C PHE A 93 2.07 -15.05 -3.47
N GLN A 94 1.77 -16.22 -2.92
CA GLN A 94 0.90 -17.21 -3.60
C GLN A 94 -0.55 -16.72 -3.64
N ASP A 95 -1.05 -16.18 -2.54
CA ASP A 95 -2.47 -15.83 -2.38
C ASP A 95 -2.84 -14.51 -3.04
N VAL A 96 -1.93 -13.52 -3.09
CA VAL A 96 -2.26 -12.17 -3.54
C VAL A 96 -2.70 -12.13 -5.00
N THR A 97 -2.07 -12.90 -5.86
CA THR A 97 -2.42 -12.99 -7.28
C THR A 97 -3.84 -13.53 -7.46
N GLU A 98 -4.20 -14.58 -6.73
CA GLU A 98 -5.55 -15.15 -6.76
C GLU A 98 -6.60 -14.19 -6.18
N PHE A 99 -6.25 -13.50 -5.07
CA PHE A 99 -7.12 -12.51 -4.45
C PHE A 99 -7.41 -11.34 -5.40
N GLU A 100 -6.38 -10.76 -6.00
CA GLU A 100 -6.54 -9.65 -6.95
C GLU A 100 -7.28 -10.09 -8.21
N ARG A 101 -7.02 -11.29 -8.72
CA ARG A 101 -7.76 -11.86 -9.85
C ARG A 101 -9.25 -12.01 -9.55
N MET A 102 -9.63 -12.42 -8.33
CA MET A 102 -11.03 -12.45 -7.91
C MET A 102 -11.65 -11.05 -7.88
N LEU A 103 -10.94 -10.04 -7.40
CA LEU A 103 -11.41 -8.65 -7.40
C LEU A 103 -11.67 -8.14 -8.82
N VAL A 104 -10.74 -8.35 -9.73
CA VAL A 104 -10.88 -7.94 -11.14
C VAL A 104 -12.05 -8.68 -11.81
N ARG A 105 -12.18 -9.99 -11.63
CA ARG A 105 -13.33 -10.76 -12.16
C ARG A 105 -14.68 -10.27 -11.59
N SER A 106 -14.70 -9.71 -10.39
CA SER A 106 -15.90 -9.12 -9.80
C SER A 106 -16.27 -7.76 -10.40
N GLY A 107 -15.48 -7.26 -11.37
CA GLY A 107 -15.68 -5.99 -12.04
C GLY A 107 -15.05 -4.81 -11.32
N ILE A 108 -14.10 -5.03 -10.41
CA ILE A 108 -13.30 -3.97 -9.82
C ILE A 108 -12.16 -3.62 -10.77
N ILE A 109 -12.04 -2.32 -11.08
CA ILE A 109 -10.91 -1.75 -11.79
C ILE A 109 -9.81 -1.54 -10.74
N LEU A 110 -8.79 -2.41 -10.76
CA LEU A 110 -7.67 -2.39 -9.82
C LEU A 110 -6.49 -1.64 -10.45
N LEU A 111 -6.04 -0.57 -9.79
CA LEU A 111 -4.88 0.24 -10.18
C LEU A 111 -3.84 0.20 -9.06
N LYS A 112 -2.61 -0.16 -9.39
CA LYS A 112 -1.50 -0.27 -8.42
C LYS A 112 -0.42 0.74 -8.77
N TYR A 113 -0.09 1.64 -7.82
CA TYR A 113 0.94 2.66 -7.97
C TYR A 113 2.02 2.52 -6.92
N TRP A 114 3.26 2.47 -7.38
CA TRP A 114 4.42 2.51 -6.51
C TRP A 114 5.09 3.88 -6.54
N PHE A 115 5.15 4.54 -5.38
CA PHE A 115 5.83 5.82 -5.20
C PHE A 115 7.28 5.60 -4.80
N SER A 116 8.19 5.95 -5.69
CA SER A 116 9.63 5.88 -5.44
C SER A 116 10.17 7.21 -4.92
N ILE A 117 11.25 7.13 -4.15
CA ILE A 117 12.03 8.25 -3.64
C ILE A 117 13.48 7.80 -3.51
N THR A 118 14.44 8.69 -3.74
CA THR A 118 15.86 8.40 -3.49
C THR A 118 16.17 8.48 -2.00
N ASP A 119 17.29 7.87 -1.58
CA ASP A 119 17.72 7.91 -0.17
C ASP A 119 18.00 9.35 0.29
N GLU A 120 18.69 10.12 -0.54
CA GLU A 120 19.04 11.51 -0.26
C GLU A 120 17.78 12.37 -0.09
N GLU A 121 16.81 12.24 -0.99
CA GLU A 121 15.56 12.98 -0.91
C GLU A 121 14.72 12.56 0.30
N GLN A 122 14.69 11.29 0.64
CA GLN A 122 14.02 10.81 1.86
C GLN A 122 14.65 11.41 3.11
N GLN A 123 16.00 11.43 3.16
CA GLN A 123 16.74 12.04 4.25
C GLN A 123 16.42 13.52 4.40
N LEU A 124 16.43 14.25 3.29
CA LEU A 124 16.10 15.67 3.28
C LEU A 124 14.69 15.91 3.83
N ARG A 125 13.71 15.12 3.38
CA ARG A 125 12.32 15.25 3.85
C ARG A 125 12.17 14.92 5.33
N PHE A 126 12.91 13.95 5.85
CA PHE A 126 12.91 13.65 7.28
C PHE A 126 13.53 14.78 8.10
N LEU A 127 14.66 15.34 7.66
CA LEU A 127 15.27 16.51 8.31
C LEU A 127 14.30 17.70 8.31
N MET A 128 13.62 17.97 7.20
CA MET A 128 12.60 19.02 7.14
C MET A 128 11.44 18.76 8.13
N ARG A 129 11.05 17.53 8.37
CA ARG A 129 10.02 17.18 9.37
C ARG A 129 10.50 17.43 10.80
N ILE A 130 11.78 17.14 11.10
CA ILE A 130 12.38 17.37 12.42
C ILE A 130 12.39 18.87 12.74
N HIS A 131 12.71 19.71 11.76
CA HIS A 131 12.87 21.16 11.95
C HIS A 131 11.55 21.95 11.80
N ASP A 132 10.49 21.35 11.25
CA ASP A 132 9.20 22.01 11.08
C ASP A 132 8.23 21.55 12.18
N PRO A 133 7.93 22.42 13.17
CA PRO A 133 7.01 22.09 14.27
C PRO A 133 5.63 21.59 13.78
N MET A 134 5.19 22.06 12.61
CA MET A 134 3.92 21.67 12.00
C MET A 134 3.96 20.26 11.39
N LYS A 135 5.14 19.66 11.28
CA LYS A 135 5.34 18.33 10.65
C LYS A 135 5.94 17.29 11.58
N GLN A 136 6.41 17.70 12.77
CA GLN A 136 7.04 16.79 13.74
C GLN A 136 6.14 15.61 14.12
N TRP A 137 4.84 15.82 14.20
CA TRP A 137 3.85 14.76 14.48
C TRP A 137 3.80 13.63 13.44
N LYS A 138 4.41 13.86 12.26
CA LYS A 138 4.52 12.84 11.19
C LYS A 138 5.74 11.94 11.35
N LEU A 139 6.64 12.25 12.27
CA LEU A 139 7.80 11.42 12.55
C LEU A 139 7.41 10.30 13.51
N SER A 140 7.79 9.09 13.16
CA SER A 140 7.65 7.92 14.00
C SER A 140 8.99 7.21 14.18
N PRO A 141 9.16 6.39 15.23
CA PRO A 141 10.33 5.52 15.35
C PRO A 141 10.52 4.61 14.12
N MET A 142 9.42 4.23 13.47
CA MET A 142 9.43 3.43 12.22
C MET A 142 10.12 4.15 11.06
N ASP A 143 10.08 5.49 11.01
CA ASP A 143 10.76 6.25 9.96
C ASP A 143 12.29 6.12 10.06
N LEU A 144 12.83 6.08 11.28
CA LEU A 144 14.26 5.86 11.51
C LEU A 144 14.69 4.44 11.16
N GLU A 145 13.91 3.46 11.56
CA GLU A 145 14.14 2.05 11.22
C GLU A 145 14.07 1.82 9.70
N ALA A 146 13.14 2.46 9.01
CA ALA A 146 13.01 2.36 7.55
C ALA A 146 14.27 2.84 6.82
N ARG A 147 14.98 3.83 7.37
CA ARG A 147 16.26 4.28 6.82
C ARG A 147 17.39 3.28 7.00
N VAL A 148 17.53 2.75 8.22
CA VAL A 148 18.56 1.75 8.53
C VAL A 148 18.41 0.51 7.65
N ARG A 149 17.17 0.17 7.27
CA ARG A 149 16.83 -1.01 6.47
C ARG A 149 16.58 -0.69 4.99
N TRP A 150 17.21 0.35 4.46
CA TRP A 150 17.01 0.82 3.08
C TRP A 150 17.14 -0.28 2.04
N GLU A 151 18.18 -1.11 2.12
CA GLU A 151 18.43 -2.20 1.17
C GLU A 151 17.36 -3.29 1.25
N GLN A 152 16.90 -3.64 2.45
CA GLN A 152 15.84 -4.63 2.64
C GLN A 152 14.53 -4.16 2.01
N TYR A 153 14.20 -2.87 2.17
CA TYR A 153 13.04 -2.27 1.49
C TYR A 153 13.21 -2.23 -0.03
N THR A 154 14.43 -2.08 -0.54
CA THR A 154 14.71 -2.13 -1.99
C THR A 154 14.41 -3.51 -2.54
N LYS A 155 14.90 -4.57 -1.89
CA LYS A 155 14.60 -5.95 -2.29
C LYS A 155 13.11 -6.27 -2.25
N ALA A 156 12.44 -5.91 -1.16
CA ALA A 156 10.99 -6.09 -1.04
C ALA A 156 10.23 -5.38 -2.17
N LYS A 157 10.64 -4.16 -2.53
CA LYS A 157 10.07 -3.42 -3.66
C LYS A 157 10.24 -4.19 -4.97
N GLU A 158 11.44 -4.69 -5.25
CA GLU A 158 11.74 -5.40 -6.49
C GLU A 158 10.84 -6.63 -6.65
N GLU A 159 10.69 -7.43 -5.60
CA GLU A 159 9.82 -8.60 -5.59
C GLU A 159 8.34 -8.23 -5.81
N ILE A 160 7.85 -7.19 -5.14
CA ILE A 160 6.48 -6.68 -5.31
C ILE A 160 6.26 -6.16 -6.75
N CYS A 161 7.23 -5.42 -7.29
CA CYS A 161 7.10 -4.87 -8.64
C CYS A 161 7.13 -5.97 -9.73
N LEU A 162 7.83 -7.07 -9.51
CA LEU A 162 7.80 -8.23 -10.41
C LEU A 162 6.40 -8.85 -10.49
N LEU A 163 5.66 -8.92 -9.38
CA LEU A 163 4.27 -9.38 -9.38
C LEU A 163 3.36 -8.43 -10.19
N TYR A 164 3.58 -7.11 -10.10
CA TYR A 164 2.78 -6.14 -10.84
C TYR A 164 2.91 -6.31 -12.36
N THR A 165 4.09 -6.73 -12.84
CA THR A 165 4.36 -6.93 -14.26
C THR A 165 3.90 -8.30 -14.77
N SER A 166 3.95 -9.34 -13.94
CA SER A 166 3.45 -10.67 -14.32
C SER A 166 1.93 -10.69 -14.48
N ASP A 167 1.21 -10.04 -13.58
CA ASP A 167 -0.25 -9.91 -13.67
C ASP A 167 -0.68 -9.17 -14.94
N ALA A 168 0.06 -8.14 -15.37
CA ALA A 168 -0.23 -7.40 -16.60
C ALA A 168 0.05 -8.21 -17.87
N ALA A 169 1.01 -9.14 -17.84
CA ALA A 169 1.32 -10.00 -18.99
C ALA A 169 0.28 -11.13 -19.17
N ASP A 170 -0.32 -11.62 -18.09
CA ASP A 170 -1.37 -12.64 -18.15
C ASP A 170 -2.70 -12.08 -18.68
N ASP A 171 -2.96 -10.79 -18.48
CA ASP A 171 -4.16 -10.12 -19.01
C ASP A 171 -4.10 -9.87 -20.54
N GLU A 172 -2.91 -9.88 -21.16
CA GLU A 172 -2.75 -9.74 -22.61
C GLU A 172 -2.87 -11.08 -23.39
N LEU A 173 -2.90 -12.23 -22.69
CA LEU A 173 -2.95 -13.57 -23.28
C LEU A 173 -4.34 -14.24 -23.17
N GLY A 174 -5.36 -13.52 -22.72
CA GLY A 174 -6.74 -14.01 -22.53
C GLY A 174 -7.71 -13.64 -23.66
#